data_4eff21d25b7911d7d23e7f70e22e6e20
#
_entry.id   4eff21d25b7911d7d23e7f70e22e6e20
#
_cell.length_a   1.000
_cell.length_b   1.000
_cell.length_c   1.000
_cell.angle_alpha   90.00
_cell.angle_beta   90.00
_cell.angle_gamma   90.00
#
_symmetry.space_group_name_H-M   'P 1'
#
loop_
_entity.id
_entity.type
_entity.pdbx_description
1 polymer ?
#
loop_
_entity_poly.entity_id
_entity_poly.type
_entity_poly.pdbx_seq_one_letter_code
_entity_poly.pdbx_strand_id
1 'polypeptide(L)'
;MKINTVRGDIAPSELGYTTMHEHTITDMTQLVTAQQMYKDMIPPDDLLVRPENMFFLRSGVGLFSDGCATTDDVKWLTEELKIFKNKVGGNAVVDASPIPIRGDVRLIRQASEAADVHVIVGTGLYYENGRPKKYLEMKEADAYKMCKNEIENGIGDTGIFPGF
;
A
#
# COMPACT_ATOMS: atom_id res chain seq x y z
N MET A 1 3.24 -16.64 -20.06
CA MET A 1 3.06 -15.40 -19.27
C MET A 1 3.27 -15.77 -17.82
N LYS A 2 3.93 -14.93 -17.03
CA LYS A 2 4.11 -15.08 -15.58
C LYS A 2 3.58 -13.83 -14.89
N ILE A 3 3.21 -13.98 -13.64
CA ILE A 3 2.73 -12.88 -12.77
C ILE A 3 3.70 -12.76 -11.61
N ASN A 4 4.32 -11.61 -11.46
CA ASN A 4 5.19 -11.33 -10.33
C ASN A 4 4.37 -11.17 -9.05
N THR A 5 4.74 -11.89 -8.01
CA THR A 5 4.20 -11.70 -6.65
C THR A 5 5.34 -11.44 -5.69
N VAL A 6 5.04 -10.99 -4.48
CA VAL A 6 6.08 -10.79 -3.46
C VAL A 6 6.85 -12.06 -3.10
N ARG A 7 6.31 -13.24 -3.44
CA ARG A 7 6.93 -14.56 -3.21
C ARG A 7 7.67 -15.11 -4.44
N GLY A 8 7.64 -14.41 -5.56
CA GLY A 8 8.17 -14.84 -6.84
C GLY A 8 7.08 -15.01 -7.90
N ASP A 9 7.47 -15.53 -9.06
CA ASP A 9 6.59 -15.67 -10.20
C ASP A 9 5.61 -16.84 -10.05
N ILE A 10 4.37 -16.63 -10.50
CA ILE A 10 3.35 -17.66 -10.61
C ILE A 10 2.75 -17.70 -12.02
N ALA A 11 2.14 -18.83 -12.38
CA ALA A 11 1.33 -18.90 -13.60
C ALA A 11 -0.04 -18.21 -13.38
N PRO A 12 -0.67 -17.63 -14.42
CA PRO A 12 -2.00 -17.03 -14.29
C PRO A 12 -3.06 -17.98 -13.72
N SER A 13 -2.92 -19.30 -13.96
CA SER A 13 -3.82 -20.32 -13.42
C SER A 13 -3.72 -20.50 -11.90
N GLU A 14 -2.67 -19.98 -11.27
CA GLU A 14 -2.43 -20.07 -9.84
C GLU A 14 -3.03 -18.88 -9.06
N LEU A 15 -3.50 -17.83 -9.77
CA LEU A 15 -4.12 -16.66 -9.12
C LEU A 15 -5.36 -17.03 -8.30
N GLY A 16 -6.23 -17.90 -8.83
CA GLY A 16 -7.48 -18.23 -8.17
C GLY A 16 -8.37 -17.02 -7.96
N TYR A 17 -9.18 -17.03 -6.89
CA TYR A 17 -10.01 -15.89 -6.50
C TYR A 17 -9.14 -14.76 -5.98
N THR A 18 -9.18 -13.62 -6.67
CA THR A 18 -8.29 -12.48 -6.47
C THR A 18 -9.08 -11.21 -6.21
N THR A 19 -8.72 -10.48 -5.15
CA THR A 19 -9.16 -9.08 -5.00
C THR A 19 -8.18 -8.16 -5.71
N MET A 20 -8.74 -7.23 -6.51
CA MET A 20 -7.96 -6.46 -7.49
C MET A 20 -7.55 -5.07 -7.01
N HIS A 21 -7.94 -4.66 -5.81
CA HIS A 21 -7.61 -3.35 -5.27
C HIS A 21 -7.69 -3.36 -3.75
N GLU A 22 -6.55 -3.58 -3.14
CA GLU A 22 -6.38 -3.54 -1.70
C GLU A 22 -5.18 -2.67 -1.32
N HIS A 23 -5.10 -2.32 -0.05
CA HIS A 23 -3.97 -1.65 0.56
C HIS A 23 -3.52 -2.49 1.76
N THR A 24 -2.39 -3.17 1.63
CA THR A 24 -1.91 -4.10 2.66
C THR A 24 -1.15 -3.36 3.76
N ILE A 25 0.17 -3.30 3.69
CA ILE A 25 0.98 -2.46 4.58
C ILE A 25 1.23 -1.12 3.89
N THR A 26 0.69 -0.05 4.44
CA THR A 26 0.76 1.29 3.83
C THR A 26 1.15 2.36 4.84
N ASP A 27 1.73 3.44 4.36
CA ASP A 27 1.90 4.68 5.11
C ASP A 27 1.22 5.84 4.36
N MET A 28 0.04 6.21 4.81
CA MET A 28 -0.72 7.32 4.27
C MET A 28 -0.57 8.61 5.09
N THR A 29 0.32 8.65 6.08
CA THR A 29 0.51 9.83 6.95
C THR A 29 0.89 11.09 6.16
N GLN A 30 1.55 10.92 5.02
CA GLN A 30 1.89 12.01 4.12
C GLN A 30 0.66 12.66 3.47
N LEU A 31 -0.45 11.93 3.33
CA LEU A 31 -1.71 12.49 2.83
C LEU A 31 -2.34 13.44 3.85
N VAL A 32 -2.17 13.17 5.14
CA VAL A 32 -2.66 14.04 6.22
C VAL A 32 -2.02 15.43 6.15
N THR A 33 -0.70 15.46 5.91
CA THR A 33 0.03 16.73 5.81
C THR A 33 -0.24 17.48 4.51
N ALA A 34 -0.62 16.80 3.45
CA ALA A 34 -0.93 17.40 2.15
C ALA A 34 -2.35 18.01 2.09
N GLN A 35 -3.28 17.55 2.92
CA GLN A 35 -4.65 18.09 2.97
C GLN A 35 -4.72 19.39 3.74
N GLN A 36 -4.04 20.42 3.25
CA GLN A 36 -4.03 21.75 3.89
C GLN A 36 -5.42 22.37 4.09
N MET A 37 -6.38 21.99 3.25
CA MET A 37 -7.75 22.51 3.28
C MET A 37 -8.46 22.27 4.63
N TYR A 38 -7.99 21.32 5.43
CA TYR A 38 -8.62 20.92 6.69
C TYR A 38 -7.75 21.21 7.92
N LYS A 39 -6.57 21.81 7.75
CA LYS A 39 -5.67 22.14 8.87
C LYS A 39 -6.33 23.02 9.93
N ASP A 40 -7.21 23.93 9.50
CA ASP A 40 -7.92 24.84 10.40
C ASP A 40 -9.13 24.17 11.09
N MET A 41 -9.52 22.98 10.65
CA MET A 41 -10.68 22.24 11.16
C MET A 41 -10.31 21.10 12.11
N ILE A 42 -9.05 20.70 12.15
CA ILE A 42 -8.54 19.63 13.02
C ILE A 42 -7.49 20.24 13.93
N PRO A 43 -7.64 20.09 15.26
CA PRO A 43 -6.60 20.52 16.18
C PRO A 43 -5.24 19.91 15.80
N PRO A 44 -4.15 20.69 15.72
CA PRO A 44 -2.85 20.22 15.25
C PRO A 44 -2.28 19.01 16.01
N ASP A 45 -2.68 18.87 17.28
CA ASP A 45 -2.14 17.89 18.21
C ASP A 45 -3.01 16.63 18.36
N ASP A 46 -4.15 16.53 17.64
CA ASP A 46 -5.08 15.43 17.81
C ASP A 46 -5.44 14.75 16.48
N LEU A 47 -4.51 13.95 15.99
CA LEU A 47 -4.69 13.11 14.79
C LEU A 47 -5.07 11.66 15.14
N LEU A 48 -5.37 11.36 16.40
CA LEU A 48 -5.76 10.02 16.83
C LEU A 48 -7.25 9.76 16.56
N VAL A 49 -7.60 8.55 16.18
CA VAL A 49 -8.99 8.12 16.00
C VAL A 49 -9.66 8.01 17.38
N ARG A 50 -10.62 8.90 17.65
CA ARG A 50 -11.37 8.96 18.92
C ARG A 50 -12.85 9.23 18.66
N PRO A 51 -13.74 8.89 19.61
CA PRO A 51 -15.18 9.22 19.48
C PRO A 51 -15.44 10.69 19.15
N GLU A 52 -14.67 11.60 19.77
CA GLU A 52 -14.77 13.05 19.60
C GLU A 52 -14.44 13.50 18.18
N ASN A 53 -13.58 12.75 17.47
CA ASN A 53 -13.10 13.04 16.13
C ASN A 53 -13.90 12.33 15.03
N MET A 54 -14.86 11.48 15.40
CA MET A 54 -15.63 10.66 14.43
C MET A 54 -16.41 11.49 13.42
N PHE A 55 -16.79 12.71 13.76
CA PHE A 55 -17.44 13.62 12.81
C PHE A 55 -16.52 13.91 11.61
N PHE A 56 -15.26 14.20 11.86
CA PHE A 56 -14.28 14.49 10.81
C PHE A 56 -14.02 13.25 9.93
N LEU A 57 -13.86 12.07 10.54
CA LEU A 57 -13.70 10.82 9.80
C LEU A 57 -14.89 10.55 8.87
N ARG A 58 -16.10 10.68 9.38
CA ARG A 58 -17.33 10.41 8.61
C ARG A 58 -17.60 11.44 7.52
N SER A 59 -17.11 12.67 7.69
CA SER A 59 -17.22 13.71 6.65
C SER A 59 -16.13 13.60 5.58
N GLY A 60 -15.23 12.63 5.67
CA GLY A 60 -14.10 12.47 4.74
C GLY A 60 -13.01 13.52 4.91
N VAL A 61 -13.06 14.27 6.02
CA VAL A 61 -12.19 15.43 6.27
C VAL A 61 -10.87 15.04 6.92
N GLY A 62 -10.69 13.81 7.37
CA GLY A 62 -9.51 13.48 8.12
C GLY A 62 -8.96 12.10 7.82
N LEU A 63 -7.79 12.04 7.24
CA LEU A 63 -6.92 10.90 7.35
C LEU A 63 -6.16 11.08 8.67
N PHE A 64 -6.56 10.36 9.70
CA PHE A 64 -5.92 10.42 11.01
C PHE A 64 -4.70 9.52 11.05
N SER A 65 -3.68 9.87 11.84
CA SER A 65 -2.40 9.18 11.84
C SER A 65 -2.51 7.69 12.13
N ASP A 66 -3.29 7.30 13.13
CA ASP A 66 -3.49 5.87 13.47
C ASP A 66 -4.48 5.14 12.55
N GLY A 67 -5.22 5.86 11.71
CA GLY A 67 -6.03 5.27 10.63
C GLY A 67 -5.33 5.24 9.26
N CYS A 68 -4.18 5.88 9.14
CA CYS A 68 -3.48 6.05 7.87
C CYS A 68 -2.18 5.28 7.75
N ALA A 69 -1.68 4.71 8.84
CA ALA A 69 -0.41 4.00 8.85
C ALA A 69 -0.59 2.58 9.40
N THR A 70 -0.33 1.61 8.54
CA THR A 70 -0.20 0.19 8.93
C THR A 70 1.22 -0.26 8.59
N THR A 71 2.18 0.49 9.10
CA THR A 71 3.54 0.51 8.57
C THR A 71 4.35 -0.75 8.83
N ASP A 72 3.99 -1.54 9.84
CA ASP A 72 4.80 -2.70 10.27
C ASP A 72 4.00 -3.86 10.88
N ASP A 73 2.68 -3.81 10.88
CA ASP A 73 1.85 -4.86 11.51
C ASP A 73 1.69 -6.10 10.62
N VAL A 74 2.78 -6.86 10.49
CA VAL A 74 2.81 -8.14 9.77
C VAL A 74 1.84 -9.16 10.35
N LYS A 75 1.68 -9.17 11.67
CA LYS A 75 0.80 -10.12 12.34
C LYS A 75 -0.67 -9.85 11.97
N TRP A 76 -1.09 -8.60 12.03
CA TRP A 76 -2.43 -8.21 11.64
C TRP A 76 -2.70 -8.55 10.17
N LEU A 77 -1.81 -8.16 9.25
CA LEU A 77 -1.96 -8.49 7.83
C LEU A 77 -2.02 -10.01 7.60
N THR A 78 -1.19 -10.78 8.30
CA THR A 78 -1.21 -12.25 8.20
C THR A 78 -2.57 -12.83 8.58
N GLU A 79 -3.18 -12.36 9.67
CA GLU A 79 -4.49 -12.85 10.11
C GLU A 79 -5.61 -12.46 9.15
N GLU A 80 -5.59 -11.24 8.59
CA GLU A 80 -6.55 -10.80 7.57
C GLU A 80 -6.43 -11.62 6.28
N LEU A 81 -5.22 -11.89 5.82
CA LEU A 81 -5.00 -12.76 4.65
C LEU A 81 -5.45 -14.20 4.90
N LYS A 82 -5.26 -14.75 6.10
CA LYS A 82 -5.80 -16.06 6.49
C LYS A 82 -7.32 -16.08 6.52
N ILE A 83 -7.95 -15.02 7.00
CA ILE A 83 -9.41 -14.88 6.97
C ILE A 83 -9.89 -14.85 5.52
N PHE A 84 -9.26 -14.06 4.66
CA PHE A 84 -9.57 -14.00 3.24
C PHE A 84 -9.46 -15.39 2.59
N LYS A 85 -8.38 -16.10 2.83
CA LYS A 85 -8.18 -17.45 2.30
C LYS A 85 -9.24 -18.43 2.81
N ASN A 86 -9.39 -18.53 4.14
CA ASN A 86 -10.14 -19.62 4.76
C ASN A 86 -11.66 -19.42 4.73
N LYS A 87 -12.14 -18.18 4.75
CA LYS A 87 -13.58 -17.87 4.77
C LYS A 87 -14.15 -17.52 3.41
N VAL A 88 -13.33 -16.97 2.51
CA VAL A 88 -13.77 -16.47 1.21
C VAL A 88 -13.21 -17.32 0.06
N GLY A 89 -12.24 -18.16 0.32
CA GLY A 89 -11.53 -18.92 -0.72
C GLY A 89 -10.57 -18.07 -1.54
N GLY A 90 -10.14 -16.93 -0.99
CA GLY A 90 -9.22 -16.02 -1.63
C GLY A 90 -7.82 -16.61 -1.78
N ASN A 91 -7.17 -16.35 -2.91
CA ASN A 91 -5.85 -16.89 -3.20
C ASN A 91 -4.82 -15.81 -3.55
N ALA A 92 -5.26 -14.67 -4.05
CA ALA A 92 -4.37 -13.57 -4.39
C ALA A 92 -4.97 -12.20 -4.06
N VAL A 93 -4.10 -11.25 -3.79
CA VAL A 93 -4.43 -9.85 -3.49
C VAL A 93 -3.57 -8.95 -4.36
N VAL A 94 -4.18 -7.97 -5.03
CA VAL A 94 -3.47 -6.90 -5.72
C VAL A 94 -3.42 -5.68 -4.81
N ASP A 95 -2.21 -5.35 -4.35
CA ASP A 95 -1.95 -4.17 -3.53
C ASP A 95 -1.71 -2.95 -4.43
N ALA A 96 -2.70 -2.07 -4.48
CA ALA A 96 -2.70 -0.86 -5.28
C ALA A 96 -2.02 0.34 -4.58
N SER A 97 -1.03 0.08 -3.74
CA SER A 97 -0.28 1.10 -3.01
C SER A 97 1.02 1.47 -3.75
N PRO A 98 1.04 2.53 -4.58
CA PRO A 98 2.27 2.99 -5.22
C PRO A 98 3.08 3.89 -4.27
N ILE A 99 4.24 4.36 -4.73
CA ILE A 99 5.06 5.33 -3.99
C ILE A 99 4.29 6.66 -3.83
N PRO A 100 4.26 7.29 -2.67
CA PRO A 100 5.02 6.99 -1.45
C PRO A 100 4.25 6.16 -0.40
N ILE A 101 3.04 5.71 -0.71
CA ILE A 101 2.18 5.03 0.28
C ILE A 101 2.46 3.53 0.41
N ARG A 102 3.19 2.94 -0.52
CA ARG A 102 3.61 1.54 -0.46
C ARG A 102 4.50 1.28 0.75
N GLY A 103 4.12 0.34 1.59
CA GLY A 103 4.89 -0.11 2.74
C GLY A 103 6.11 -0.97 2.35
N ASP A 104 6.78 -1.51 3.36
CA ASP A 104 7.92 -2.40 3.13
C ASP A 104 7.46 -3.74 2.52
N VAL A 105 7.81 -3.96 1.27
CA VAL A 105 7.44 -5.17 0.53
C VAL A 105 8.00 -6.46 1.14
N ARG A 106 9.06 -6.38 1.97
CA ARG A 106 9.59 -7.53 2.72
C ARG A 106 8.63 -7.98 3.81
N LEU A 107 7.96 -7.03 4.49
CA LEU A 107 6.93 -7.32 5.47
C LEU A 107 5.68 -7.89 4.81
N ILE A 108 5.31 -7.36 3.64
CA ILE A 108 4.21 -7.90 2.84
C ILE A 108 4.52 -9.35 2.41
N ARG A 109 5.74 -9.64 1.98
CA ARG A 109 6.18 -11.01 1.67
C ARG A 109 6.05 -11.93 2.88
N GLN A 110 6.49 -11.50 4.05
CA GLN A 110 6.40 -12.27 5.29
C GLN A 110 4.95 -12.67 5.61
N ALA A 111 4.01 -11.72 5.54
CA ALA A 111 2.60 -11.98 5.75
C ALA A 111 2.01 -12.91 4.67
N SER A 112 2.37 -12.68 3.40
CA SER A 112 1.97 -13.49 2.26
C SER A 112 2.40 -14.96 2.41
N GLU A 113 3.64 -15.21 2.83
CA GLU A 113 4.18 -16.55 3.10
C GLU A 113 3.46 -17.22 4.27
N ALA A 114 3.28 -16.49 5.37
CA ALA A 114 2.63 -17.01 6.58
C ALA A 114 1.14 -17.31 6.43
N ALA A 115 0.46 -16.62 5.50
CA ALA A 115 -0.95 -16.83 5.19
C ALA A 115 -1.17 -17.75 3.98
N ASP A 116 -0.13 -18.03 3.22
CA ASP A 116 -0.19 -18.72 1.93
C ASP A 116 -1.20 -18.07 0.96
N VAL A 117 -1.12 -16.75 0.82
CA VAL A 117 -1.89 -15.92 -0.12
C VAL A 117 -0.91 -15.13 -0.96
N HIS A 118 -1.05 -15.15 -2.28
CA HIS A 118 -0.21 -14.35 -3.17
C HIS A 118 -0.53 -12.87 -3.02
N VAL A 119 0.50 -12.04 -2.91
CA VAL A 119 0.32 -10.58 -2.95
C VAL A 119 1.09 -10.02 -4.13
N ILE A 120 0.42 -9.22 -4.95
CA ILE A 120 0.96 -8.56 -6.13
C ILE A 120 1.06 -7.09 -5.79
N VAL A 121 2.27 -6.53 -5.83
CA VAL A 121 2.51 -5.10 -5.56
C VAL A 121 2.78 -4.36 -6.86
N GLY A 122 2.40 -3.08 -6.90
CA GLY A 122 2.61 -2.23 -8.06
C GLY A 122 3.83 -1.33 -7.94
N THR A 123 4.23 -0.72 -9.07
CA THR A 123 5.11 0.43 -9.10
C THR A 123 4.36 1.67 -9.58
N GLY A 124 4.93 2.85 -9.38
CA GLY A 124 4.33 4.10 -9.81
C GLY A 124 4.36 5.18 -8.74
N LEU A 125 3.74 6.31 -9.06
CA LEU A 125 3.57 7.43 -8.15
C LEU A 125 2.11 7.62 -7.82
N TYR A 126 1.80 7.75 -6.53
CA TYR A 126 0.46 8.08 -6.07
C TYR A 126 0.05 9.48 -6.55
N TYR A 127 -1.21 9.87 -6.37
CA TYR A 127 -1.73 11.12 -6.88
C TYR A 127 -1.00 12.35 -6.28
N GLU A 128 -1.02 13.46 -6.99
CA GLU A 128 -0.16 14.63 -6.76
C GLU A 128 -0.24 15.17 -5.34
N ASN A 129 -1.45 15.38 -4.82
CA ASN A 129 -1.65 16.00 -3.50
C ASN A 129 -1.13 15.19 -2.30
N GLY A 130 -0.79 13.93 -2.49
CA GLY A 130 -0.23 13.05 -1.47
C GLY A 130 1.27 12.80 -1.59
N ARG A 131 1.96 13.50 -2.50
CA ARG A 131 3.38 13.25 -2.74
C ARG A 131 4.29 14.16 -1.94
N PRO A 132 5.38 13.62 -1.36
CA PRO A 132 6.48 14.44 -0.88
C PRO A 132 7.04 15.33 -1.98
N LYS A 133 7.60 16.47 -1.58
CA LYS A 133 8.16 17.47 -2.51
C LYS A 133 9.11 16.87 -3.55
N LYS A 134 9.97 15.92 -3.15
CA LYS A 134 10.90 15.24 -4.06
C LYS A 134 10.22 14.55 -5.25
N TYR A 135 8.98 14.09 -5.08
CA TYR A 135 8.21 13.44 -6.16
C TYR A 135 7.36 14.45 -6.94
N LEU A 136 6.94 15.55 -6.30
CA LEU A 136 6.23 16.64 -6.98
C LEU A 136 7.13 17.35 -7.98
N GLU A 137 8.40 17.53 -7.63
CA GLU A 137 9.41 18.19 -8.47
C GLU A 137 10.12 17.23 -9.44
N MET A 138 9.77 15.94 -9.40
CA MET A 138 10.38 14.93 -10.26
C MET A 138 9.96 15.13 -11.71
N LYS A 139 10.93 15.14 -12.61
CA LYS A 139 10.65 15.20 -14.06
C LYS A 139 10.08 13.85 -14.52
N GLU A 140 9.24 13.90 -15.54
CA GLU A 140 8.64 12.70 -16.16
C GLU A 140 9.71 11.64 -16.53
N ALA A 141 10.82 12.07 -17.11
CA ALA A 141 11.91 11.17 -17.48
C ALA A 141 12.53 10.44 -16.26
N ASP A 142 12.56 11.07 -15.10
CA ASP A 142 13.12 10.47 -13.88
C ASP A 142 12.08 9.55 -13.21
N ALA A 143 10.80 9.92 -13.25
CA ALA A 143 9.71 9.04 -12.84
C ALA A 143 9.66 7.77 -13.69
N TYR A 144 9.79 7.91 -15.01
CA TYR A 144 9.89 6.78 -15.94
C TYR A 144 11.07 5.87 -15.60
N LYS A 145 12.27 6.44 -15.40
CA LYS A 145 13.46 5.65 -15.01
C LYS A 145 13.28 4.93 -13.70
N MET A 146 12.65 5.57 -12.72
CA MET A 146 12.37 4.96 -11.41
C MET A 146 11.46 3.73 -11.54
N CYS A 147 10.31 3.88 -12.22
CA CYS A 147 9.39 2.77 -12.44
C CYS A 147 10.03 1.65 -13.27
N LYS A 148 10.72 2.02 -14.36
CA LYS A 148 11.46 1.06 -15.19
C LYS A 148 12.49 0.29 -14.39
N ASN A 149 13.25 0.96 -13.53
CA ASN A 149 14.25 0.30 -12.69
C ASN A 149 13.59 -0.71 -11.73
N GLU A 150 12.46 -0.40 -11.11
CA GLU A 150 11.74 -1.36 -10.26
C GLU A 150 11.25 -2.57 -11.07
N ILE A 151 10.77 -2.36 -12.30
CA ILE A 151 10.31 -3.44 -13.17
C ILE A 151 11.47 -4.35 -13.61
N GLU A 152 12.62 -3.78 -13.94
CA GLU A 152 13.77 -4.53 -14.49
C GLU A 152 14.67 -5.14 -13.41
N ASN A 153 14.82 -4.46 -12.27
CA ASN A 153 15.81 -4.80 -11.24
C ASN A 153 15.18 -5.15 -9.88
N GLY A 154 13.86 -4.95 -9.74
CA GLY A 154 13.14 -5.17 -8.49
C GLY A 154 13.06 -3.91 -7.62
N ILE A 155 12.24 -3.99 -6.59
CA ILE A 155 11.96 -2.92 -5.63
C ILE A 155 13.12 -2.84 -4.63
N GLY A 156 13.95 -1.83 -4.76
CA GLY A 156 15.14 -1.68 -3.91
C GLY A 156 16.08 -2.89 -4.02
N ASP A 157 16.56 -3.36 -2.88
CA ASP A 157 17.42 -4.54 -2.75
C ASP A 157 16.67 -5.82 -2.32
N THR A 158 15.36 -5.83 -2.50
CA THR A 158 14.48 -6.88 -1.94
C THR A 158 14.40 -8.14 -2.78
N GLY A 159 14.76 -8.07 -4.06
CA GLY A 159 14.53 -9.13 -5.04
C GLY A 159 13.05 -9.38 -5.33
N ILE A 160 12.15 -8.44 -4.96
CA ILE A 160 10.72 -8.45 -5.27
C ILE A 160 10.48 -7.57 -6.48
N PHE A 161 9.79 -8.10 -7.48
CA PHE A 161 9.43 -7.37 -8.69
C PHE A 161 7.97 -6.93 -8.63
N PRO A 162 7.62 -5.72 -9.09
CA PRO A 162 6.23 -5.32 -9.20
C PRO A 162 5.51 -6.16 -10.26
N GLY A 163 4.22 -6.39 -10.05
CA GLY A 163 3.37 -7.14 -10.98
C GLY A 163 2.63 -6.26 -11.99
N PHE A 164 2.62 -4.92 -11.75
CA PHE A 164 2.03 -3.92 -12.63
C PHE A 164 2.65 -2.55 -12.41
#